data_5aa0751b02eb1337cb4aa27e8258ed04
#
_entry.id   5aa0751b02eb1337cb4aa27e8258ed04
#
_cell.length_a   1.000
_cell.length_b   1.000
_cell.length_c   1.000
_cell.angle_alpha   90.00
_cell.angle_beta   90.00
_cell.angle_gamma   90.00
#
_symmetry.space_group_name_H-M   'P 1'
#
loop_
_entity.id
_entity.type
_entity.pdbx_description
1 polymer ?
#
loop_
_entity_poly.entity_id
_entity_poly.type
_entity_poly.pdbx_seq_one_letter_code
_entity_poly.pdbx_strand_id
1 'polypeptide(L)'
;DNKGHILVEGIYDKVIPPTKRELELVEKYSYRSAKALEDAYQLVLPSLADSHKTFLRKLYFEPSIAIEGITSGYQGEGVKTILPAYAKCKAEVRLVPGLTPKGVLDSIQNHLKENGFNDIELTYTLGEMSYRSDMSAPSILKVVDLAEQFYPEGVSLLPTSPGTGPMYLVHQALRAPIAAFGIGHANS
;
A
#
# COMPACT_ATOMS: atom_id res chain seq x y z
N ASP A 1 1.93 9.78 -12.67
CA ASP A 1 2.69 9.90 -13.91
C ASP A 1 3.02 8.52 -14.52
N ASN A 2 3.74 8.50 -15.64
CA ASN A 2 4.14 7.27 -16.32
C ASN A 2 5.17 6.40 -15.56
N LYS A 3 5.67 6.88 -14.43
CA LYS A 3 6.58 6.15 -13.54
C LYS A 3 5.85 5.62 -12.29
N GLY A 4 4.52 5.79 -12.22
CA GLY A 4 3.71 5.40 -11.08
C GLY A 4 3.84 6.33 -9.86
N HIS A 5 4.34 7.57 -10.06
CA HIS A 5 4.42 8.55 -8.99
C HIS A 5 3.10 9.32 -8.88
N ILE A 6 2.59 9.49 -7.67
CA ILE A 6 1.37 10.25 -7.40
C ILE A 6 1.68 11.74 -7.52
N LEU A 7 0.90 12.45 -8.32
CA LEU A 7 1.10 13.88 -8.60
C LEU A 7 0.37 14.81 -7.61
N VAL A 8 -0.31 14.27 -6.61
CA VAL A 8 -0.91 15.07 -5.54
C VAL A 8 0.19 15.71 -4.72
N GLU A 9 0.22 17.04 -4.70
CA GLU A 9 1.24 17.80 -4.00
C GLU A 9 1.21 17.54 -2.49
N GLY A 10 2.39 17.41 -1.89
CA GLY A 10 2.55 17.15 -0.46
C GLY A 10 2.26 15.72 0.00
N ILE A 11 1.79 14.82 -0.87
CA ILE A 11 1.43 13.45 -0.45
C ILE A 11 2.62 12.64 0.06
N TYR A 12 3.85 12.98 -0.34
CA TYR A 12 5.07 12.29 0.09
C TYR A 12 5.79 12.99 1.26
N ASP A 13 5.42 14.23 1.62
CA ASP A 13 6.20 15.08 2.54
C ASP A 13 6.37 14.49 3.94
N LYS A 14 5.38 13.74 4.39
CA LYS A 14 5.37 13.14 5.74
C LYS A 14 5.68 11.65 5.74
N VAL A 15 5.99 11.07 4.60
CA VAL A 15 6.35 9.65 4.52
C VAL A 15 7.61 9.39 5.33
N ILE A 16 7.53 8.46 6.28
CA ILE A 16 8.70 8.02 7.05
C ILE A 16 9.54 7.09 6.17
N PRO A 17 10.77 7.49 5.82
CA PRO A 17 11.61 6.69 4.94
C PRO A 17 11.96 5.34 5.59
N PRO A 18 12.29 4.33 4.78
CA PRO A 18 12.79 3.06 5.31
C PRO A 18 14.14 3.23 5.99
N THR A 19 14.34 2.45 7.05
CA THR A 19 15.65 2.32 7.71
C THR A 19 16.61 1.52 6.83
N LYS A 20 17.91 1.62 7.14
CA LYS A 20 18.94 0.80 6.46
C LYS A 20 18.63 -0.69 6.57
N ARG A 21 18.21 -1.15 7.76
CA ARG A 21 17.86 -2.54 8.01
C ARG A 21 16.68 -3.01 7.14
N GLU A 22 15.64 -2.20 6.99
CA GLU A 22 14.49 -2.51 6.14
C GLU A 22 14.87 -2.61 4.67
N LEU A 23 15.75 -1.72 4.19
CA LEU A 23 16.27 -1.79 2.82
C LEU A 23 17.11 -3.06 2.59
N GLU A 24 17.95 -3.45 3.54
CA GLU A 24 18.71 -4.70 3.49
C GLU A 24 17.80 -5.93 3.43
N LEU A 25 16.70 -5.94 4.19
CA LEU A 25 15.71 -7.01 4.15
C LEU A 25 15.00 -7.10 2.79
N VAL A 26 14.55 -5.96 2.26
CA VAL A 26 13.96 -5.91 0.92
C VAL A 26 14.95 -6.43 -0.13
N GLU A 27 16.21 -6.05 -0.06
CA GLU A 27 17.24 -6.51 -0.98
C GLU A 27 17.47 -8.03 -0.88
N LYS A 28 17.57 -8.53 0.35
CA LYS A 28 17.80 -9.97 0.63
C LYS A 28 16.67 -10.86 0.09
N TYR A 29 15.42 -10.41 0.21
CA TYR A 29 14.25 -11.23 -0.12
C TYR A 29 13.52 -10.79 -1.40
N SER A 30 14.03 -9.79 -2.12
CA SER A 30 13.33 -9.16 -3.25
C SER A 30 12.94 -10.14 -4.35
N TYR A 31 13.83 -11.00 -4.80
CA TYR A 31 13.53 -11.92 -5.88
C TYR A 31 12.41 -12.90 -5.51
N ARG A 32 12.54 -13.59 -4.35
CA ARG A 32 11.55 -14.57 -3.88
C ARG A 32 10.18 -13.94 -3.68
N SER A 33 10.15 -12.77 -3.04
CA SER A 33 8.88 -12.09 -2.70
C SER A 33 8.19 -11.50 -3.92
N ALA A 34 8.92 -10.85 -4.83
CA ALA A 34 8.34 -10.31 -6.04
C ALA A 34 7.87 -11.40 -6.98
N LYS A 35 8.66 -12.47 -7.15
CA LYS A 35 8.27 -13.61 -7.97
C LYS A 35 7.02 -14.30 -7.44
N ALA A 36 6.90 -14.46 -6.12
CA ALA A 36 5.69 -15.01 -5.50
C ALA A 36 4.45 -14.15 -5.79
N LEU A 37 4.57 -12.83 -5.78
CA LEU A 37 3.48 -11.92 -6.12
C LEU A 37 3.13 -11.96 -7.62
N GLU A 38 4.13 -11.99 -8.49
CA GLU A 38 3.93 -12.14 -9.94
C GLU A 38 3.16 -13.42 -10.26
N ASP A 39 3.57 -14.54 -9.67
CA ASP A 39 2.94 -15.84 -9.91
C ASP A 39 1.53 -15.91 -9.29
N ALA A 40 1.34 -15.41 -8.07
CA ALA A 40 0.05 -15.44 -7.38
C ALA A 40 -1.02 -14.58 -8.07
N TYR A 41 -0.62 -13.41 -8.57
CA TYR A 41 -1.55 -12.43 -9.16
C TYR A 41 -1.47 -12.36 -10.69
N GLN A 42 -0.64 -13.18 -11.33
CA GLN A 42 -0.40 -13.16 -12.79
C GLN A 42 -0.05 -11.75 -13.29
N LEU A 43 0.75 -11.03 -12.51
CA LEU A 43 1.11 -9.65 -12.82
C LEU A 43 2.08 -9.60 -13.99
N VAL A 44 1.74 -8.80 -14.99
CA VAL A 44 2.66 -8.38 -16.03
C VAL A 44 2.90 -6.89 -15.83
N LEU A 45 4.02 -6.53 -15.19
CA LEU A 45 4.35 -5.15 -14.83
C LEU A 45 5.55 -4.64 -15.65
N PRO A 46 5.38 -4.34 -16.94
CA PRO A 46 6.50 -3.94 -17.81
C PRO A 46 7.13 -2.59 -17.40
N SER A 47 6.35 -1.71 -16.74
CA SER A 47 6.75 -0.32 -16.50
C SER A 47 7.17 0.01 -15.07
N LEU A 48 6.88 -0.87 -14.09
CA LEU A 48 7.18 -0.60 -12.69
C LEU A 48 8.42 -1.33 -12.16
N ALA A 49 8.94 -2.27 -12.90
CA ALA A 49 10.00 -3.15 -12.44
C ALA A 49 11.24 -3.06 -13.31
N ASP A 50 12.03 -1.99 -13.14
CA ASP A 50 13.45 -2.06 -13.54
C ASP A 50 14.17 -3.19 -12.78
N SER A 51 13.59 -3.60 -11.63
CA SER A 51 13.99 -4.79 -10.86
C SER A 51 12.91 -5.13 -9.82
N HIS A 52 12.84 -6.38 -9.39
CA HIS A 52 12.02 -6.84 -8.26
C HIS A 52 12.25 -6.01 -6.98
N LYS A 53 13.46 -5.53 -6.77
CA LYS A 53 13.85 -4.66 -5.65
C LYS A 53 13.14 -3.31 -5.71
N THR A 54 13.12 -2.66 -6.87
CA THR A 54 12.44 -1.38 -7.07
C THR A 54 10.94 -1.52 -6.87
N PHE A 55 10.34 -2.58 -7.40
CA PHE A 55 8.93 -2.89 -7.21
C PHE A 55 8.57 -3.04 -5.73
N LEU A 56 9.29 -3.89 -4.97
CA LEU A 56 9.02 -4.10 -3.56
C LEU A 56 9.29 -2.86 -2.71
N ARG A 57 10.30 -2.06 -3.06
CA ARG A 57 10.55 -0.79 -2.37
C ARG A 57 9.36 0.16 -2.48
N LYS A 58 8.80 0.32 -3.68
CA LYS A 58 7.60 1.12 -3.88
C LYS A 58 6.40 0.52 -3.14
N LEU A 59 6.17 -0.79 -3.29
CA LEU A 59 5.06 -1.49 -2.67
C LEU A 59 5.01 -1.34 -1.14
N TYR A 60 6.17 -1.32 -0.47
CA TYR A 60 6.24 -1.31 0.98
C TYR A 60 6.41 0.08 1.59
N PHE A 61 6.99 1.03 0.86
CA PHE A 61 7.42 2.29 1.46
C PHE A 61 6.83 3.54 0.80
N GLU A 62 6.10 3.39 -0.28
CA GLU A 62 5.46 4.52 -0.96
C GLU A 62 3.93 4.37 -0.91
N PRO A 63 3.19 5.48 -0.79
CA PRO A 63 1.74 5.44 -0.91
C PRO A 63 1.34 5.08 -2.34
N SER A 64 0.15 4.49 -2.50
CA SER A 64 -0.43 4.23 -3.82
C SER A 64 -1.89 4.66 -3.85
N ILE A 65 -2.36 5.04 -5.05
CA ILE A 65 -3.78 5.34 -5.32
C ILE A 65 -4.30 4.30 -6.30
N ALA A 66 -5.39 3.64 -5.94
CA ALA A 66 -6.12 2.73 -6.80
C ALA A 66 -7.51 3.31 -7.11
N ILE A 67 -7.89 3.29 -8.38
CA ILE A 67 -9.24 3.61 -8.81
C ILE A 67 -10.06 2.32 -8.78
N GLU A 68 -10.99 2.23 -7.84
CA GLU A 68 -11.81 1.04 -7.62
C GLU A 68 -13.05 0.99 -8.51
N GLY A 69 -13.47 2.15 -9.00
CA GLY A 69 -14.61 2.22 -9.91
C GLY A 69 -14.91 3.63 -10.39
N ILE A 70 -15.42 3.70 -11.62
CA ILE A 70 -15.89 4.94 -12.24
C ILE A 70 -17.29 4.67 -12.77
N THR A 71 -18.23 5.55 -12.48
CA THR A 71 -19.62 5.47 -12.95
C THR A 71 -20.03 6.81 -13.50
N SER A 72 -20.53 6.81 -14.73
CA SER A 72 -21.09 7.99 -15.40
C SER A 72 -22.00 7.56 -16.54
N GLY A 73 -23.02 8.35 -16.86
CA GLY A 73 -23.90 8.13 -17.98
C GLY A 73 -24.81 6.91 -17.85
N TYR A 74 -25.29 6.42 -19.00
CA TYR A 74 -26.18 5.27 -19.05
C TYR A 74 -25.40 3.96 -18.96
N GLN A 75 -25.81 3.10 -18.03
CA GLN A 75 -25.15 1.82 -17.72
C GLN A 75 -26.00 0.59 -18.14
N GLY A 76 -27.19 0.80 -18.73
CA GLY A 76 -28.08 -0.29 -19.20
C GLY A 76 -27.68 -0.81 -20.58
N GLU A 77 -28.45 -1.81 -21.05
CA GLU A 77 -28.26 -2.35 -22.40
C GLU A 77 -28.66 -1.35 -23.49
N GLY A 78 -27.96 -1.42 -24.64
CA GLY A 78 -28.22 -0.58 -25.80
C GLY A 78 -27.61 0.81 -25.71
N VAL A 79 -28.15 1.76 -26.45
CA VAL A 79 -27.66 3.13 -26.60
C VAL A 79 -28.64 4.13 -26.05
N LYS A 80 -28.16 5.11 -25.30
CA LYS A 80 -28.96 6.25 -24.87
C LYS A 80 -28.21 7.54 -25.08
N THR A 81 -28.69 8.40 -25.95
CA THR A 81 -28.12 9.71 -26.24
C THR A 81 -28.49 10.69 -25.12
N ILE A 82 -27.64 10.82 -24.13
CA ILE A 82 -27.83 11.69 -22.95
C ILE A 82 -26.49 12.21 -22.48
N LEU A 83 -26.44 13.47 -22.05
CA LEU A 83 -25.32 14.03 -21.29
C LEU A 83 -25.48 13.59 -19.83
N PRO A 84 -24.48 12.94 -19.22
CA PRO A 84 -24.53 12.58 -17.82
C PRO A 84 -24.65 13.82 -16.92
N ALA A 85 -25.54 13.75 -15.94
CA ALA A 85 -25.67 14.81 -14.94
C ALA A 85 -24.54 14.80 -13.89
N TYR A 86 -23.90 13.63 -13.71
CA TYR A 86 -22.78 13.44 -12.77
C TYR A 86 -21.86 12.31 -13.22
N ALA A 87 -20.67 12.35 -12.70
CA ALA A 87 -19.72 11.24 -12.70
C ALA A 87 -19.26 10.96 -11.25
N LYS A 88 -19.04 9.70 -10.93
CA LYS A 88 -18.56 9.28 -9.62
C LYS A 88 -17.35 8.36 -9.77
N CYS A 89 -16.30 8.65 -9.00
CA CYS A 89 -15.13 7.81 -8.87
C CYS A 89 -15.02 7.32 -7.42
N LYS A 90 -14.71 6.05 -7.24
CA LYS A 90 -14.26 5.50 -5.97
C LYS A 90 -12.77 5.27 -6.06
N ALA A 91 -12.05 5.75 -5.05
CA ALA A 91 -10.60 5.59 -4.99
C ALA A 91 -10.17 5.16 -3.59
N GLU A 92 -9.15 4.34 -3.51
CA GLU A 92 -8.46 3.95 -2.30
C GLU A 92 -7.05 4.51 -2.32
N VAL A 93 -6.59 5.04 -1.18
CA VAL A 93 -5.19 5.42 -0.99
C VAL A 93 -4.57 4.50 0.05
N ARG A 94 -3.56 3.73 -0.35
CA ARG A 94 -2.75 2.93 0.57
C ARG A 94 -1.78 3.84 1.31
N LEU A 95 -1.88 3.85 2.63
CA LEU A 95 -1.05 4.68 3.49
C LEU A 95 0.21 3.95 3.92
N VAL A 96 1.30 4.70 4.01
CA VAL A 96 2.56 4.27 4.64
C VAL A 96 2.81 5.08 5.90
N PRO A 97 3.67 4.63 6.83
CA PRO A 97 3.99 5.37 8.06
C PRO A 97 4.35 6.82 7.80
N GLY A 98 3.80 7.71 8.65
CA GLY A 98 3.91 9.16 8.52
C GLY A 98 2.71 9.81 7.89
N LEU A 99 1.95 9.10 7.07
CA LEU A 99 0.69 9.58 6.51
C LEU A 99 -0.48 9.31 7.44
N THR A 100 -1.45 10.21 7.40
CA THR A 100 -2.73 10.08 8.10
C THR A 100 -3.89 10.16 7.12
N PRO A 101 -5.01 9.46 7.36
CA PRO A 101 -6.19 9.56 6.49
C PRO A 101 -6.62 10.99 6.25
N LYS A 102 -6.69 11.81 7.32
CA LYS A 102 -7.06 13.22 7.21
C LYS A 102 -6.04 14.02 6.38
N GLY A 103 -4.73 13.83 6.63
CA GLY A 103 -3.69 14.56 5.90
C GLY A 103 -3.72 14.27 4.41
N VAL A 104 -3.96 13.02 4.01
CA VAL A 104 -4.08 12.64 2.60
C VAL A 104 -5.36 13.22 1.99
N LEU A 105 -6.48 13.19 2.71
CA LEU A 105 -7.72 13.81 2.24
C LEU A 105 -7.52 15.32 1.99
N ASP A 106 -6.89 16.02 2.94
CA ASP A 106 -6.59 17.44 2.83
C ASP A 106 -5.66 17.71 1.60
N SER A 107 -4.65 16.88 1.36
CA SER A 107 -3.76 17.01 0.20
C SER A 107 -4.52 16.83 -1.12
N ILE A 108 -5.39 15.82 -1.22
CA ILE A 108 -6.22 15.59 -2.42
C ILE A 108 -7.17 16.77 -2.65
N GLN A 109 -7.81 17.26 -1.60
CA GLN A 109 -8.74 18.40 -1.70
C GLN A 109 -8.04 19.68 -2.17
N ASN A 110 -6.86 19.95 -1.64
CA ASN A 110 -6.04 21.09 -2.06
C ASN A 110 -5.60 20.93 -3.52
N HIS A 111 -5.13 19.76 -3.90
CA HIS A 111 -4.72 19.46 -5.27
C HIS A 111 -5.87 19.66 -6.28
N LEU A 112 -7.07 19.20 -5.98
CA LEU A 112 -8.25 19.44 -6.83
C LEU A 112 -8.54 20.92 -6.97
N LYS A 113 -8.53 21.66 -5.86
CA LYS A 113 -8.79 23.11 -5.85
C LYS A 113 -7.75 23.89 -6.67
N GLU A 114 -6.47 23.60 -6.48
CA GLU A 114 -5.36 24.26 -7.18
C GLU A 114 -5.35 23.97 -8.69
N ASN A 115 -5.90 22.83 -9.10
CA ASN A 115 -6.04 22.46 -10.50
C ASN A 115 -7.40 22.86 -11.11
N GLY A 116 -8.22 23.67 -10.40
CA GLY A 116 -9.45 24.22 -10.92
C GLY A 116 -10.69 23.31 -10.80
N PHE A 117 -10.58 22.18 -10.11
CA PHE A 117 -11.66 21.22 -9.90
C PHE A 117 -12.46 21.52 -8.62
N ASN A 118 -12.99 22.75 -8.50
CA ASN A 118 -13.72 23.20 -7.31
C ASN A 118 -15.14 22.60 -7.20
N ASP A 119 -15.65 22.03 -8.26
CA ASP A 119 -16.95 21.38 -8.38
C ASP A 119 -16.93 19.87 -8.04
N ILE A 120 -15.75 19.32 -7.75
CA ILE A 120 -15.63 17.94 -7.29
C ILE A 120 -15.87 17.87 -5.78
N GLU A 121 -16.92 17.13 -5.39
CA GLU A 121 -17.21 16.80 -4.01
C GLU A 121 -16.44 15.56 -3.57
N LEU A 122 -15.63 15.69 -2.52
CA LEU A 122 -14.93 14.60 -1.87
C LEU A 122 -15.73 14.07 -0.69
N THR A 123 -16.10 12.78 -0.74
CA THR A 123 -16.73 12.09 0.38
C THR A 123 -15.71 11.13 1.00
N TYR A 124 -15.36 11.35 2.26
CA TYR A 124 -14.53 10.44 3.04
C TYR A 124 -15.39 9.32 3.62
N THR A 125 -15.03 8.07 3.37
CA THR A 125 -15.80 6.92 3.84
C THR A 125 -15.18 6.30 5.08
N LEU A 126 -13.90 5.93 5.01
CA LEU A 126 -13.16 5.33 6.12
C LEU A 126 -11.65 5.44 5.87
N GLY A 127 -10.87 5.25 6.91
CA GLY A 127 -9.41 5.17 6.78
C GLY A 127 -8.78 4.76 8.10
N GLU A 128 -7.73 3.98 7.98
CA GLU A 128 -6.94 3.49 9.10
C GLU A 128 -5.51 3.99 9.00
N MET A 129 -4.87 4.14 10.15
CA MET A 129 -3.46 4.49 10.23
C MET A 129 -2.61 3.29 9.85
N SER A 130 -1.57 3.52 9.07
CA SER A 130 -0.58 2.50 8.79
C SER A 130 0.34 2.28 10.00
N TYR A 131 0.91 1.07 10.10
CA TYR A 131 1.88 0.73 11.12
C TYR A 131 3.01 -0.13 10.52
N ARG A 132 4.21 0.08 11.00
CA ARG A 132 5.40 -0.70 10.65
C ARG A 132 6.23 -0.93 11.91
N SER A 133 6.49 -2.20 12.22
CA SER A 133 7.29 -2.58 13.38
C SER A 133 8.78 -2.32 13.16
N ASP A 134 9.51 -2.08 14.25
CA ASP A 134 10.97 -2.08 14.22
C ASP A 134 11.48 -3.50 13.99
N MET A 135 12.11 -3.72 12.85
CA MET A 135 12.67 -5.02 12.44
C MET A 135 13.86 -5.48 13.28
N SER A 136 14.39 -4.62 14.15
CA SER A 136 15.45 -4.95 15.11
C SER A 136 14.92 -5.27 16.51
N ALA A 137 13.62 -5.16 16.74
CA ALA A 137 13.03 -5.44 18.04
C ALA A 137 13.28 -6.89 18.48
N PRO A 138 13.69 -7.13 19.75
CA PRO A 138 14.04 -8.48 20.23
C PRO A 138 12.91 -9.52 20.05
N SER A 139 11.65 -9.10 20.19
CA SER A 139 10.50 -9.97 19.95
C SER A 139 10.36 -10.40 18.49
N ILE A 140 10.63 -9.48 17.54
CA ILE A 140 10.62 -9.80 16.11
C ILE A 140 11.74 -10.80 15.79
N LEU A 141 12.96 -10.53 16.27
CA LEU A 141 14.09 -11.43 16.07
C LEU A 141 13.84 -12.82 16.65
N LYS A 142 13.21 -12.89 17.82
CA LYS A 142 12.85 -14.17 18.45
C LYS A 142 11.83 -14.95 17.62
N VAL A 143 10.85 -14.28 17.02
CA VAL A 143 9.88 -14.95 16.14
C VAL A 143 10.58 -15.50 14.90
N VAL A 144 11.53 -14.76 14.32
CA VAL A 144 12.34 -15.23 13.18
C VAL A 144 13.15 -16.47 13.55
N ASP A 145 13.90 -16.42 14.67
CA ASP A 145 14.70 -17.55 15.17
C ASP A 145 13.87 -18.81 15.38
N LEU A 146 12.67 -18.65 15.93
CA LEU A 146 11.74 -19.79 16.12
C LEU A 146 11.23 -20.31 14.78
N ALA A 147 10.84 -19.41 13.87
CA ALA A 147 10.33 -19.82 12.57
C ALA A 147 11.39 -20.58 11.76
N GLU A 148 12.65 -20.16 11.78
CA GLU A 148 13.76 -20.84 11.09
C GLU A 148 13.98 -22.30 11.57
N GLN A 149 13.60 -22.60 12.82
CA GLN A 149 13.67 -23.98 13.35
C GLN A 149 12.61 -24.92 12.74
N PHE A 150 11.47 -24.36 12.33
CA PHE A 150 10.34 -25.14 11.80
C PHE A 150 10.26 -25.16 10.27
N TYR A 151 10.93 -24.22 9.60
CA TYR A 151 10.90 -24.07 8.14
C TYR A 151 12.28 -24.32 7.54
N PRO A 152 12.60 -25.55 7.12
CA PRO A 152 13.95 -25.91 6.62
C PRO A 152 14.33 -25.14 5.34
N GLU A 153 13.36 -24.65 4.58
CA GLU A 153 13.61 -23.80 3.41
C GLU A 153 13.88 -22.33 3.79
N GLY A 154 13.90 -22.03 5.09
CA GLY A 154 14.07 -20.69 5.63
C GLY A 154 12.78 -19.85 5.60
N VAL A 155 12.87 -18.67 6.21
CA VAL A 155 11.78 -17.70 6.28
C VAL A 155 12.13 -16.43 5.54
N SER A 156 11.12 -15.72 5.03
CA SER A 156 11.29 -14.38 4.49
C SER A 156 10.79 -13.37 5.50
N LEU A 157 11.69 -12.52 5.98
CA LEU A 157 11.34 -11.41 6.86
C LEU A 157 11.13 -10.15 6.02
N LEU A 158 9.89 -9.69 5.96
CA LEU A 158 9.52 -8.47 5.24
C LEU A 158 9.20 -7.35 6.24
N PRO A 159 9.63 -6.11 5.97
CA PRO A 159 9.47 -4.99 6.91
C PRO A 159 8.00 -4.59 7.13
N THR A 160 7.13 -4.89 6.17
CA THR A 160 5.70 -4.62 6.22
C THR A 160 4.96 -5.51 5.23
N SER A 161 3.63 -5.49 5.29
CA SER A 161 2.74 -6.12 4.31
C SER A 161 1.98 -5.04 3.54
N PRO A 162 1.71 -5.22 2.26
CA PRO A 162 0.85 -4.30 1.49
C PRO A 162 -0.64 -4.44 1.84
N GLY A 163 -0.99 -5.37 2.73
CA GLY A 163 -2.36 -5.57 3.20
C GLY A 163 -2.78 -4.57 4.27
N THR A 164 -4.09 -4.46 4.48
CA THR A 164 -4.68 -3.66 5.56
C THR A 164 -5.01 -4.54 6.76
N GLY A 165 -4.77 -4.02 7.97
CA GLY A 165 -5.10 -4.71 9.21
C GLY A 165 -5.02 -3.76 10.41
N PRO A 166 -5.57 -4.15 11.57
CA PRO A 166 -5.71 -3.28 12.75
C PRO A 166 -4.39 -3.09 13.52
N MET A 167 -3.24 -3.24 12.85
CA MET A 167 -1.92 -3.26 13.50
C MET A 167 -1.62 -1.97 14.24
N TYR A 168 -2.03 -0.82 13.71
CA TYR A 168 -1.86 0.46 14.40
C TYR A 168 -2.60 0.50 15.74
N LEU A 169 -3.87 0.08 15.76
CA LEU A 169 -4.69 0.06 16.99
C LEU A 169 -4.11 -0.91 18.02
N VAL A 170 -3.69 -2.09 17.59
CA VAL A 170 -3.05 -3.08 18.47
C VAL A 170 -1.76 -2.53 19.06
N HIS A 171 -0.91 -1.91 18.24
CA HIS A 171 0.30 -1.27 18.73
C HIS A 171 0.00 -0.13 19.71
N GLN A 172 -0.99 0.72 19.43
CA GLN A 172 -1.37 1.80 20.36
C GLN A 172 -1.82 1.26 21.71
N ALA A 173 -2.55 0.16 21.74
CA ALA A 173 -3.04 -0.45 22.97
C ALA A 173 -1.94 -1.16 23.75
N LEU A 174 -1.08 -1.94 23.08
CA LEU A 174 -0.11 -2.82 23.72
C LEU A 174 1.30 -2.23 23.82
N ARG A 175 1.60 -1.18 23.04
CA ARG A 175 2.94 -0.58 22.93
C ARG A 175 4.05 -1.60 22.59
N ALA A 176 3.68 -2.66 21.89
CA ALA A 176 4.58 -3.75 21.51
C ALA A 176 4.76 -3.80 19.98
N PRO A 177 5.92 -4.25 19.49
CA PRO A 177 6.11 -4.58 18.08
C PRO A 177 5.19 -5.74 17.70
N ILE A 178 4.74 -5.75 16.44
CA ILE A 178 3.84 -6.76 15.91
C ILE A 178 4.58 -7.53 14.82
N ALA A 179 4.59 -8.86 14.93
CA ALA A 179 4.98 -9.76 13.88
C ALA A 179 3.73 -10.44 13.31
N ALA A 180 3.45 -10.21 12.04
CA ALA A 180 2.45 -11.00 11.34
C ALA A 180 3.12 -12.29 10.85
N PHE A 181 2.54 -13.43 11.20
CA PHE A 181 3.03 -14.74 10.85
C PHE A 181 1.90 -15.55 10.23
N GLY A 182 2.09 -16.03 9.02
CA GLY A 182 1.10 -16.81 8.29
C GLY A 182 1.58 -18.22 8.02
N ILE A 183 0.70 -19.20 8.19
CA ILE A 183 0.89 -20.60 7.81
C ILE A 183 0.06 -20.99 6.59
N GLY A 184 -0.65 -20.03 6.00
CA GLY A 184 -1.49 -20.22 4.82
C GLY A 184 -0.69 -20.19 3.51
N HIS A 185 -1.25 -20.79 2.47
CA HIS A 185 -0.73 -20.69 1.10
C HIS A 185 -1.27 -19.42 0.43
N ALA A 186 -0.47 -18.78 -0.42
CA ALA A 186 -0.85 -17.54 -1.10
C ALA A 186 -2.15 -17.63 -1.94
N ASN A 187 -2.57 -18.84 -2.29
CA ASN A 187 -3.74 -19.13 -3.11
C ASN A 187 -4.90 -19.78 -2.31
N SER A 188 -4.87 -19.74 -0.98
CA SER A 188 -5.94 -20.28 -0.13
C SER A 188 -6.85 -19.17 0.39
#